data_42fc2a33eedbf5ef5c6f6131185065c6
#
_entry.id   42fc2a33eedbf5ef5c6f6131185065c6
#
_cell.length_a   1.000
_cell.length_b   1.000
_cell.length_c   1.000
_cell.angle_alpha   90.00
_cell.angle_beta   90.00
_cell.angle_gamma   90.00
#
_symmetry.space_group_name_H-M   'P 1'
#
loop_
_entity.id
_entity.type
_entity.pdbx_description
1 polymer ?
#
loop_
_entity_poly.entity_id
_entity_poly.type
_entity_poly.pdbx_seq_one_letter_code
_entity_poly.pdbx_strand_id
1 'polypeptide(L)'
;MKLSIVIPIYNEEENIDSLINRLRTVVAQMKISCEYIFVNDGSKDHSFQLIKNLALADPAIKYIDFSRNFGHQIAVSAGLDLAAGDRVAIIDADLQDPPELIIEMFAKMDQGYEVVYAKRNNRNGESWLKKFTAKVFYRILKSITSVKIPVDTGDFRIIDRKVVNVLNQMPEHNKFLRGQISWIGFKQTYVEYDRKVRQAGSTGYTYKKMIRLALDGITSFSNFPLKLR
;
A
#
# COMPACT_ATOMS: atom_id res chain seq x y z
N MET A 1 -6.71 -14.63 16.15
CA MET A 1 -5.85 -13.84 15.24
C MET A 1 -6.64 -12.62 14.76
N LYS A 2 -6.03 -11.45 14.79
CA LYS A 2 -6.63 -10.17 14.38
C LYS A 2 -5.96 -9.64 13.10
N LEU A 3 -6.76 -9.18 12.13
CA LEU A 3 -6.31 -8.49 10.92
C LEU A 3 -6.50 -6.98 11.10
N SER A 4 -5.49 -6.17 10.76
CA SER A 4 -5.68 -4.74 10.51
C SER A 4 -5.68 -4.49 9.00
N ILE A 5 -6.60 -3.65 8.52
CA ILE A 5 -6.62 -3.23 7.12
C ILE A 5 -6.38 -1.72 7.05
N VAL A 6 -5.23 -1.33 6.52
CA VAL A 6 -4.83 0.08 6.34
C VAL A 6 -5.25 0.56 4.96
N ILE A 7 -6.00 1.66 4.92
CA ILE A 7 -6.64 2.20 3.73
C ILE A 7 -6.30 3.69 3.63
N PRO A 8 -5.28 4.07 2.84
CA PRO A 8 -4.99 5.47 2.58
C PRO A 8 -6.06 6.07 1.67
N ILE A 9 -6.54 7.27 2.01
CA ILE A 9 -7.63 7.97 1.32
C ILE A 9 -7.17 9.36 0.91
N TYR A 10 -7.42 9.71 -0.36
CA TYR A 10 -7.27 11.07 -0.86
C TYR A 10 -8.24 11.35 -2.00
N ASN A 11 -9.36 12.04 -1.71
CA ASN A 11 -10.45 12.33 -2.65
C ASN A 11 -11.03 11.05 -3.29
N GLU A 12 -11.57 10.17 -2.47
CA GLU A 12 -12.13 8.87 -2.87
C GLU A 12 -13.58 8.69 -2.37
N GLU A 13 -14.35 9.80 -2.20
CA GLU A 13 -15.70 9.77 -1.65
C GLU A 13 -16.63 8.77 -2.36
N GLU A 14 -16.47 8.57 -3.68
CA GLU A 14 -17.29 7.66 -4.48
C GLU A 14 -16.98 6.16 -4.22
N ASN A 15 -15.83 5.86 -3.63
CA ASN A 15 -15.33 4.48 -3.49
C ASN A 15 -15.46 3.93 -2.07
N ILE A 16 -15.53 4.79 -1.04
CA ILE A 16 -15.44 4.40 0.38
C ILE A 16 -16.50 3.38 0.77
N ASP A 17 -17.77 3.63 0.47
CA ASP A 17 -18.87 2.74 0.87
C ASP A 17 -18.80 1.39 0.16
N SER A 18 -18.47 1.38 -1.11
CA SER A 18 -18.28 0.15 -1.88
C SER A 18 -17.13 -0.68 -1.34
N LEU A 19 -16.00 -0.03 -1.03
CA LEU A 19 -14.81 -0.68 -0.52
C LEU A 19 -15.07 -1.32 0.86
N ILE A 20 -15.62 -0.56 1.82
CA ILE A 20 -15.86 -1.08 3.17
C ILE A 20 -16.85 -2.25 3.18
N ASN A 21 -17.89 -2.21 2.34
CA ASN A 21 -18.85 -3.30 2.23
C ASN A 21 -18.20 -4.58 1.67
N ARG A 22 -17.33 -4.47 0.66
CA ARG A 22 -16.58 -5.61 0.13
C ARG A 22 -15.59 -6.17 1.15
N LEU A 23 -14.85 -5.30 1.85
CA LEU A 23 -13.91 -5.70 2.91
C LEU A 23 -14.64 -6.44 4.04
N ARG A 24 -15.80 -5.95 4.49
CA ARG A 24 -16.62 -6.63 5.49
C ARG A 24 -17.05 -8.02 5.02
N THR A 25 -17.45 -8.16 3.76
CA THR A 25 -17.81 -9.46 3.17
C THR A 25 -16.64 -10.44 3.19
N VAL A 26 -15.45 -9.98 2.79
CA VAL A 26 -14.20 -10.77 2.82
C VAL A 26 -13.86 -11.23 4.24
N VAL A 27 -13.86 -10.30 5.19
CA VAL A 27 -13.53 -10.59 6.61
C VAL A 27 -14.53 -11.56 7.23
N ALA A 28 -15.83 -11.40 6.93
CA ALA A 28 -16.88 -12.33 7.41
C ALA A 28 -16.64 -13.77 6.94
N GLN A 29 -16.19 -13.96 5.68
CA GLN A 29 -15.83 -15.29 5.15
C GLN A 29 -14.64 -15.90 5.88
N MET A 30 -13.67 -15.08 6.30
CA MET A 30 -12.46 -15.53 7.01
C MET A 30 -12.72 -15.89 8.49
N LYS A 31 -13.83 -15.47 9.07
CA LYS A 31 -14.21 -15.69 10.48
C LYS A 31 -13.12 -15.25 11.47
N ILE A 32 -12.47 -14.13 11.20
CA ILE A 32 -11.44 -13.53 12.06
C ILE A 32 -11.87 -12.15 12.54
N SER A 33 -11.29 -11.69 13.66
CA SER A 33 -11.48 -10.30 14.08
C SER A 33 -10.70 -9.35 13.18
N CYS A 34 -11.29 -8.19 12.87
CA CYS A 34 -10.68 -7.19 11.99
C CYS A 34 -10.86 -5.78 12.55
N GLU A 35 -9.90 -4.91 12.26
CA GLU A 35 -10.05 -3.47 12.36
C GLU A 35 -9.72 -2.83 11.01
N TYR A 36 -10.42 -1.76 10.68
CA TYR A 36 -10.22 -0.97 9.46
C TYR A 36 -9.64 0.38 9.86
N ILE A 37 -8.52 0.75 9.25
CA ILE A 37 -7.80 1.97 9.58
C ILE A 37 -7.75 2.85 8.33
N PHE A 38 -8.64 3.82 8.28
CA PHE A 38 -8.67 4.82 7.22
C PHE A 38 -7.67 5.94 7.56
N VAL A 39 -6.83 6.29 6.61
CA VAL A 39 -5.93 7.44 6.76
C VAL A 39 -6.28 8.48 5.71
N ASN A 40 -6.99 9.52 6.13
CA ASN A 40 -7.33 10.66 5.27
C ASN A 40 -6.09 11.53 5.05
N ASP A 41 -5.55 11.53 3.85
CA ASP A 41 -4.38 12.31 3.46
C ASP A 41 -4.76 13.73 3.01
N GLY A 42 -5.58 14.42 3.83
CA GLY A 42 -6.02 15.79 3.58
C GLY A 42 -6.93 15.93 2.36
N SER A 43 -7.95 15.07 2.24
CA SER A 43 -8.97 15.15 1.18
C SER A 43 -9.70 16.48 1.18
N LYS A 44 -10.16 16.91 0.00
CA LYS A 44 -10.90 18.16 -0.23
C LYS A 44 -12.36 17.93 -0.57
N ASP A 45 -12.76 16.67 -0.75
CA ASP A 45 -14.11 16.20 -1.00
C ASP A 45 -14.77 15.74 0.32
N HIS A 46 -15.87 14.99 0.24
CA HIS A 46 -16.58 14.48 1.41
C HIS A 46 -15.97 13.19 2.00
N SER A 47 -14.81 12.72 1.51
CA SER A 47 -14.19 11.48 1.99
C SER A 47 -14.04 11.44 3.51
N PHE A 48 -13.54 12.52 4.13
CA PHE A 48 -13.35 12.57 5.58
C PHE A 48 -14.66 12.48 6.35
N GLN A 49 -15.72 13.16 5.88
CA GLN A 49 -17.02 13.10 6.55
C GLN A 49 -17.63 11.69 6.50
N LEU A 50 -17.49 11.00 5.37
CA LEU A 50 -17.93 9.60 5.23
C LEU A 50 -17.18 8.68 6.21
N ILE A 51 -15.86 8.78 6.27
CA ILE A 51 -15.04 7.99 7.19
C ILE A 51 -15.44 8.23 8.65
N LYS A 52 -15.65 9.48 9.04
CA LYS A 52 -16.07 9.86 10.38
C LYS A 52 -17.43 9.24 10.75
N ASN A 53 -18.39 9.29 9.83
CA ASN A 53 -19.71 8.69 10.03
C ASN A 53 -19.60 7.15 10.18
N LEU A 54 -18.78 6.49 9.36
CA LEU A 54 -18.52 5.06 9.48
C LEU A 54 -17.90 4.68 10.83
N ALA A 55 -16.93 5.45 11.32
CA ALA A 55 -16.28 5.22 12.61
C ALA A 55 -17.20 5.45 13.82
N LEU A 56 -18.17 6.37 13.70
CA LEU A 56 -19.20 6.56 14.74
C LEU A 56 -20.17 5.37 14.82
N ALA A 57 -20.43 4.72 13.69
CA ALA A 57 -21.36 3.59 13.60
C ALA A 57 -20.70 2.23 13.90
N ASP A 58 -19.40 2.10 13.75
CA ASP A 58 -18.68 0.82 13.85
C ASP A 58 -17.34 0.99 14.60
N PRO A 59 -17.21 0.47 15.83
CA PRO A 59 -15.98 0.61 16.62
C PRO A 59 -14.78 -0.14 16.03
N ALA A 60 -14.97 -1.03 15.05
CA ALA A 60 -13.90 -1.66 14.32
C ALA A 60 -13.23 -0.70 13.30
N ILE A 61 -13.86 0.43 13.01
CA ILE A 61 -13.33 1.46 12.10
C ILE A 61 -12.60 2.53 12.92
N LYS A 62 -11.34 2.73 12.58
CA LYS A 62 -10.49 3.78 13.12
C LYS A 62 -10.08 4.71 11.98
N TYR A 63 -9.74 5.93 12.32
CA TYR A 63 -9.20 6.86 11.32
C TYR A 63 -8.10 7.76 11.85
N ILE A 64 -7.27 8.22 10.93
CA ILE A 64 -6.31 9.30 11.09
C ILE A 64 -6.68 10.37 10.08
N ASP A 65 -6.69 11.63 10.50
CA ASP A 65 -6.97 12.78 9.65
C ASP A 65 -5.76 13.69 9.57
N PHE A 66 -5.20 13.85 8.39
CA PHE A 66 -4.05 14.70 8.16
C PHE A 66 -4.47 16.14 7.84
N SER A 67 -3.77 17.10 8.41
CA SER A 67 -3.99 18.55 8.20
C SER A 67 -3.80 19.00 6.73
N ARG A 68 -3.09 18.22 5.91
CA ARG A 68 -2.86 18.43 4.47
C ARG A 68 -2.45 17.13 3.80
N ASN A 69 -2.35 17.13 2.48
CA ASN A 69 -1.77 16.01 1.75
C ASN A 69 -0.25 15.90 2.02
N PHE A 70 0.18 14.80 2.63
CA PHE A 70 1.57 14.43 2.89
C PHE A 70 2.06 13.37 1.90
N GLY A 71 1.15 12.68 1.23
CA GLY A 71 1.41 11.65 0.23
C GLY A 71 1.19 10.24 0.74
N HIS A 72 0.87 9.36 -0.21
CA HIS A 72 0.42 7.98 -0.01
C HIS A 72 1.32 7.17 0.95
N GLN A 73 2.65 7.25 0.80
CA GLN A 73 3.58 6.46 1.63
C GLN A 73 3.55 6.89 3.11
N ILE A 74 3.36 8.19 3.38
CA ILE A 74 3.22 8.71 4.74
C ILE A 74 1.88 8.28 5.33
N ALA A 75 0.80 8.33 4.54
CA ALA A 75 -0.51 7.86 4.97
C ALA A 75 -0.50 6.36 5.34
N VAL A 76 0.11 5.53 4.50
CA VAL A 76 0.28 4.10 4.82
C VAL A 76 1.10 3.92 6.09
N SER A 77 2.22 4.64 6.26
CA SER A 77 3.07 4.52 7.45
C SER A 77 2.31 4.87 8.73
N ALA A 78 1.53 5.95 8.75
CA ALA A 78 0.71 6.31 9.91
C ALA A 78 -0.35 5.23 10.21
N GLY A 79 -0.93 4.62 9.19
CA GLY A 79 -1.84 3.49 9.37
C GLY A 79 -1.14 2.26 9.96
N LEU A 80 0.10 1.97 9.55
CA LEU A 80 0.90 0.89 10.13
C LEU A 80 1.25 1.13 11.60
N ASP A 81 1.53 2.39 11.98
CA ASP A 81 1.80 2.77 13.37
C ASP A 81 0.58 2.54 14.28
N LEU A 82 -0.63 2.79 13.78
CA LEU A 82 -1.88 2.59 14.53
C LEU A 82 -2.36 1.14 14.52
N ALA A 83 -1.95 0.33 13.55
CA ALA A 83 -2.42 -1.04 13.38
C ALA A 83 -2.05 -1.92 14.58
N ALA A 84 -3.01 -2.66 15.14
CA ALA A 84 -2.84 -3.53 16.30
C ALA A 84 -3.05 -5.04 15.99
N GLY A 85 -3.35 -5.39 14.73
CA GLY A 85 -3.57 -6.78 14.32
C GLY A 85 -2.29 -7.60 14.24
N ASP A 86 -2.41 -8.92 14.30
CA ASP A 86 -1.30 -9.87 14.13
C ASP A 86 -0.75 -9.83 12.69
N ARG A 87 -1.61 -9.52 11.74
CA ARG A 87 -1.30 -9.29 10.32
C ARG A 87 -1.90 -7.98 9.88
N VAL A 88 -1.22 -7.28 8.99
CA VAL A 88 -1.67 -5.97 8.48
C VAL A 88 -1.76 -6.02 6.97
N ALA A 89 -2.95 -5.81 6.43
CA ALA A 89 -3.18 -5.61 5.01
C ALA A 89 -3.11 -4.11 4.68
N ILE A 90 -2.54 -3.78 3.54
CA ILE A 90 -2.53 -2.44 2.96
C ILE A 90 -3.27 -2.53 1.64
N ILE A 91 -4.29 -1.72 1.42
CA ILE A 91 -5.08 -1.71 0.18
C ILE A 91 -5.47 -0.29 -0.21
N ASP A 92 -5.39 0.02 -1.51
CA ASP A 92 -5.84 1.30 -2.06
C ASP A 92 -7.37 1.38 -2.15
N ALA A 93 -7.92 2.59 -2.04
CA ALA A 93 -9.37 2.80 -2.02
C ALA A 93 -10.03 2.77 -3.41
N ASP A 94 -9.27 2.80 -4.50
CA ASP A 94 -9.76 2.98 -5.88
C ASP A 94 -10.43 1.74 -6.50
N LEU A 95 -10.58 0.67 -5.73
CA LEU A 95 -11.21 -0.61 -6.11
C LEU A 95 -10.58 -1.30 -7.33
N GLN A 96 -9.41 -0.87 -7.77
CA GLN A 96 -8.69 -1.52 -8.87
C GLN A 96 -8.07 -2.85 -8.44
N ASP A 97 -7.67 -2.94 -7.19
CA ASP A 97 -7.12 -4.15 -6.58
C ASP A 97 -8.24 -4.86 -5.78
N PRO A 98 -8.62 -6.10 -6.15
CA PRO A 98 -9.78 -6.75 -5.57
C PRO A 98 -9.53 -7.17 -4.11
N PRO A 99 -10.35 -6.68 -3.13
CA PRO A 99 -10.20 -7.02 -1.71
C PRO A 99 -10.28 -8.53 -1.43
N GLU A 100 -10.93 -9.29 -2.29
CA GLU A 100 -11.10 -10.74 -2.18
C GLU A 100 -9.76 -11.51 -2.17
N LEU A 101 -8.70 -10.92 -2.74
CA LEU A 101 -7.34 -11.50 -2.72
C LEU A 101 -6.78 -11.63 -1.29
N ILE A 102 -7.31 -10.87 -0.32
CA ILE A 102 -6.90 -10.97 1.08
C ILE A 102 -7.00 -12.40 1.57
N ILE A 103 -8.01 -13.15 1.15
CA ILE A 103 -8.22 -14.56 1.56
C ILE A 103 -7.05 -15.43 1.11
N GLU A 104 -6.67 -15.35 -0.17
CA GLU A 104 -5.57 -16.14 -0.73
C GLU A 104 -4.21 -15.69 -0.15
N MET A 105 -4.01 -14.37 -0.03
CA MET A 105 -2.80 -13.82 0.56
C MET A 105 -2.63 -14.26 2.01
N PHE A 106 -3.73 -14.30 2.77
CA PHE A 106 -3.74 -14.75 4.16
C PHE A 106 -3.38 -16.24 4.27
N ALA A 107 -3.90 -17.09 3.39
CA ALA A 107 -3.55 -18.50 3.31
C ALA A 107 -2.07 -18.75 3.00
N LYS A 108 -1.44 -17.88 2.17
CA LYS A 108 0.01 -17.94 1.95
C LYS A 108 0.81 -17.57 3.20
N MET A 109 0.33 -16.65 4.01
CA MET A 109 0.98 -16.34 5.30
C MET A 109 0.92 -17.53 6.27
N ASP A 110 -0.14 -18.34 6.23
CA ASP A 110 -0.24 -19.58 7.02
C ASP A 110 0.79 -20.65 6.58
N GLN A 111 1.33 -20.54 5.37
CA GLN A 111 2.44 -21.35 4.85
C GLN A 111 3.82 -20.86 5.32
N GLY A 112 3.87 -19.86 6.21
CA GLY A 112 5.10 -19.33 6.79
C GLY A 112 5.77 -18.21 6.00
N TYR A 113 5.05 -17.56 5.08
CA TYR A 113 5.49 -16.30 4.49
C TYR A 113 5.14 -15.13 5.41
N GLU A 114 6.01 -14.13 5.44
CA GLU A 114 5.89 -12.97 6.33
C GLU A 114 5.43 -11.72 5.60
N VAL A 115 5.56 -11.73 4.28
CA VAL A 115 5.07 -10.70 3.37
C VAL A 115 4.46 -11.38 2.15
N VAL A 116 3.20 -11.04 1.86
CA VAL A 116 2.51 -11.48 0.64
C VAL A 116 2.00 -10.25 -0.08
N TYR A 117 2.39 -10.06 -1.33
CA TYR A 117 1.95 -8.93 -2.14
C TYR A 117 1.15 -9.37 -3.35
N ALA A 118 0.25 -8.50 -3.80
CA ALA A 118 -0.50 -8.71 -5.02
C ALA A 118 0.35 -8.29 -6.23
N LYS A 119 0.55 -9.21 -7.17
CA LYS A 119 1.32 -9.01 -8.40
C LYS A 119 0.39 -9.01 -9.61
N ARG A 120 0.48 -7.96 -10.42
CA ARG A 120 -0.35 -7.80 -11.62
C ARG A 120 0.18 -8.67 -12.75
N ASN A 121 -0.70 -9.52 -13.34
CA ASN A 121 -0.35 -10.37 -14.48
C ASN A 121 -0.11 -9.56 -15.76
N ASN A 122 -0.97 -8.57 -16.04
CA ASN A 122 -0.92 -7.80 -17.27
C ASN A 122 -1.01 -6.30 -17.00
N ARG A 123 -0.16 -5.53 -17.68
CA ARG A 123 -0.24 -4.07 -17.77
C ARG A 123 -1.01 -3.65 -19.04
N ASN A 124 -2.24 -4.15 -19.19
CA ASN A 124 -3.09 -3.75 -20.31
C ASN A 124 -3.50 -2.29 -20.14
N GLY A 125 -3.28 -1.46 -21.18
CA GLY A 125 -3.61 -0.03 -21.18
C GLY A 125 -2.49 0.93 -20.78
N GLU A 126 -1.32 0.47 -20.36
CA GLU A 126 -0.18 1.38 -20.16
C GLU A 126 0.55 1.68 -21.48
N SER A 127 0.85 2.97 -21.72
CA SER A 127 1.60 3.39 -22.90
C SER A 127 3.01 2.78 -22.92
N TRP A 128 3.52 2.47 -24.11
CA TRP A 128 4.89 1.97 -24.31
C TRP A 128 5.94 2.82 -23.57
N LEU A 129 5.79 4.14 -23.57
CA LEU A 129 6.70 5.07 -22.91
C LEU A 129 6.71 4.89 -21.38
N LYS A 130 5.56 4.65 -20.75
CA LYS A 130 5.46 4.35 -19.30
C LYS A 130 6.13 3.04 -18.96
N LYS A 131 5.95 1.99 -19.77
CA LYS A 131 6.62 0.69 -19.57
C LYS A 131 8.12 0.81 -19.70
N PHE A 132 8.62 1.58 -20.68
CA PHE A 132 10.04 1.81 -20.91
C PHE A 132 10.68 2.60 -19.77
N THR A 133 10.09 3.72 -19.35
CA THR A 133 10.60 4.53 -18.24
C THR A 133 10.61 3.76 -16.91
N ALA A 134 9.59 2.97 -16.64
CA ALA A 134 9.56 2.09 -15.47
C ALA A 134 10.70 1.04 -15.53
N LYS A 135 10.91 0.40 -16.69
CA LYS A 135 11.99 -0.59 -16.88
C LYS A 135 13.38 0.02 -16.69
N VAL A 136 13.62 1.22 -17.24
CA VAL A 136 14.88 1.96 -17.04
C VAL A 136 15.06 2.31 -15.56
N PHE A 137 14.03 2.83 -14.90
CA PHE A 137 14.06 3.16 -13.49
C PHE A 137 14.44 1.96 -12.61
N TYR A 138 13.75 0.82 -12.76
CA TYR A 138 14.06 -0.38 -11.98
C TYR A 138 15.44 -0.95 -12.30
N ARG A 139 15.94 -0.80 -13.54
CA ARG A 139 17.29 -1.20 -13.90
C ARG A 139 18.35 -0.33 -13.21
N ILE A 140 18.15 0.99 -13.17
CA ILE A 140 19.00 1.93 -12.44
C ILE A 140 18.96 1.60 -10.95
N LEU A 141 17.77 1.45 -10.37
CA LEU A 141 17.61 1.14 -8.97
C LEU A 141 18.35 -0.18 -8.60
N LYS A 142 18.21 -1.21 -9.44
CA LYS A 142 18.91 -2.50 -9.27
C LYS A 142 20.44 -2.37 -9.35
N SER A 143 20.98 -1.44 -10.15
CA SER A 143 22.43 -1.25 -10.30
C SER A 143 23.07 -0.45 -9.16
N ILE A 144 22.28 0.40 -8.48
CA ILE A 144 22.75 1.27 -7.40
C ILE A 144 22.33 0.82 -6.01
N THR A 145 21.46 -0.19 -5.91
CA THR A 145 21.03 -0.79 -4.64
C THR A 145 21.25 -2.30 -4.68
N SER A 146 21.63 -2.90 -3.54
CA SER A 146 21.69 -4.35 -3.37
C SER A 146 20.30 -4.99 -3.17
N VAL A 147 19.23 -4.19 -3.16
CA VAL A 147 17.87 -4.61 -2.82
C VAL A 147 17.12 -5.08 -4.06
N LYS A 148 16.63 -6.30 -4.05
CA LYS A 148 15.74 -6.84 -5.10
C LYS A 148 14.31 -6.39 -4.84
N ILE A 149 13.93 -5.22 -5.37
CA ILE A 149 12.56 -4.72 -5.25
C ILE A 149 11.69 -5.43 -6.30
N PRO A 150 10.58 -6.08 -5.89
CA PRO A 150 9.68 -6.72 -6.84
C PRO A 150 9.10 -5.73 -7.84
N VAL A 151 9.18 -6.07 -9.12
CA VAL A 151 8.61 -5.29 -10.22
C VAL A 151 7.14 -5.70 -10.39
N ASP A 152 6.29 -4.80 -10.89
CA ASP A 152 4.87 -5.04 -11.17
C ASP A 152 3.98 -5.30 -9.93
N THR A 153 4.46 -4.88 -8.74
CA THR A 153 3.68 -4.93 -7.51
C THR A 153 3.12 -3.55 -7.17
N GLY A 154 1.84 -3.52 -6.80
CA GLY A 154 1.19 -2.37 -6.16
C GLY A 154 1.60 -2.23 -4.69
N ASP A 155 0.90 -1.38 -3.95
CA ASP A 155 1.04 -1.29 -2.51
C ASP A 155 0.16 -2.33 -1.79
N PHE A 156 -0.74 -3.00 -2.50
CA PHE A 156 -1.59 -4.06 -1.97
C PHE A 156 -0.76 -5.26 -1.51
N ARG A 157 -0.73 -5.46 -0.19
CA ARG A 157 0.04 -6.53 0.47
C ARG A 157 -0.51 -6.85 1.84
N ILE A 158 -0.17 -8.03 2.36
CA ILE A 158 -0.32 -8.38 3.77
C ILE A 158 1.07 -8.61 4.36
N ILE A 159 1.31 -8.07 5.54
CA ILE A 159 2.57 -8.18 6.26
C ILE A 159 2.33 -8.67 7.69
N ASP A 160 3.24 -9.47 8.20
CA ASP A 160 3.23 -9.96 9.57
C ASP A 160 3.54 -8.84 10.57
N ARG A 161 3.04 -8.94 11.80
CA ARG A 161 3.29 -7.98 12.88
C ARG A 161 4.78 -7.70 13.09
N LYS A 162 5.62 -8.72 13.03
CA LYS A 162 7.07 -8.55 13.18
C LYS A 162 7.69 -7.67 12.10
N VAL A 163 7.18 -7.74 10.86
CA VAL A 163 7.60 -6.87 9.76
C VAL A 163 7.18 -5.43 10.02
N VAL A 164 5.92 -5.21 10.48
CA VAL A 164 5.43 -3.89 10.87
C VAL A 164 6.29 -3.29 11.97
N ASN A 165 6.61 -4.07 13.01
CA ASN A 165 7.42 -3.60 14.13
C ASN A 165 8.81 -3.13 13.68
N VAL A 166 9.44 -3.84 12.73
CA VAL A 166 10.73 -3.41 12.18
C VAL A 166 10.57 -2.15 11.33
N LEU A 167 9.54 -2.06 10.47
CA LEU A 167 9.27 -0.88 9.64
C LEU A 167 9.04 0.39 10.47
N ASN A 168 8.31 0.26 11.58
CA ASN A 168 8.00 1.40 12.47
C ASN A 168 9.24 1.90 13.22
N GLN A 169 10.27 1.05 13.42
CA GLN A 169 11.55 1.44 14.01
C GLN A 169 12.53 2.08 13.02
N MET A 170 12.24 2.02 11.72
CA MET A 170 13.10 2.60 10.69
C MET A 170 13.00 4.13 10.68
N PRO A 171 14.12 4.86 10.85
CA PRO A 171 14.11 6.33 11.10
C PRO A 171 13.94 7.18 9.85
N GLU A 172 13.88 6.60 8.66
CA GLU A 172 13.84 7.36 7.42
C GLU A 172 12.59 8.25 7.34
N HIS A 173 12.79 9.55 7.07
CA HIS A 173 11.71 10.50 6.84
C HIS A 173 11.00 10.27 5.52
N ASN A 174 11.74 9.95 4.47
CA ASN A 174 11.18 9.62 3.15
C ASN A 174 10.89 8.14 3.10
N LYS A 175 9.67 7.74 3.46
CA LYS A 175 9.24 6.35 3.44
C LYS A 175 9.10 5.86 2.00
N PHE A 176 9.84 4.80 1.67
CA PHE A 176 9.67 4.02 0.44
C PHE A 176 9.42 2.57 0.84
N LEU A 177 8.21 2.30 1.28
CA LEU A 177 7.82 1.04 1.93
C LEU A 177 8.17 -0.21 1.12
N ARG A 178 8.01 -0.17 -0.23
CA ARG A 178 8.38 -1.30 -1.10
C ARG A 178 9.86 -1.65 -0.99
N GLY A 179 10.71 -0.62 -0.96
CA GLY A 179 12.14 -0.80 -0.79
C GLY A 179 12.51 -1.25 0.61
N GLN A 180 11.94 -0.61 1.64
CA GLN A 180 12.17 -0.96 3.04
C GLN A 180 11.77 -2.41 3.34
N ILE A 181 10.57 -2.85 2.93
CA ILE A 181 10.11 -4.23 3.09
C ILE A 181 11.05 -5.23 2.38
N SER A 182 11.55 -4.89 1.19
CA SER A 182 12.49 -5.74 0.48
C SER A 182 13.87 -5.77 1.15
N TRP A 183 14.29 -4.64 1.73
CA TRP A 183 15.59 -4.50 2.40
C TRP A 183 15.66 -5.28 3.71
N ILE A 184 14.58 -5.34 4.48
CA ILE A 184 14.51 -6.06 5.77
C ILE A 184 14.70 -7.58 5.60
N GLY A 185 14.40 -8.13 4.42
CA GLY A 185 14.79 -9.51 4.05
C GLY A 185 13.90 -10.62 4.59
N PHE A 186 12.70 -10.31 5.10
CA PHE A 186 11.73 -11.33 5.51
C PHE A 186 11.26 -12.18 4.32
N LYS A 187 10.76 -13.39 4.59
CA LYS A 187 10.31 -14.35 3.57
C LYS A 187 9.07 -13.83 2.84
N GLN A 188 9.21 -13.55 1.53
CA GLN A 188 8.18 -12.93 0.73
C GLN A 188 7.66 -13.86 -0.36
N THR A 189 6.38 -13.70 -0.71
CA THR A 189 5.74 -14.34 -1.87
C THR A 189 4.67 -13.41 -2.45
N TYR A 190 3.98 -13.86 -3.50
CA TYR A 190 2.94 -13.08 -4.16
C TYR A 190 1.73 -13.93 -4.54
N VAL A 191 0.61 -13.24 -4.78
CA VAL A 191 -0.60 -13.73 -5.44
C VAL A 191 -0.75 -12.96 -6.75
N GLU A 192 -0.92 -13.67 -7.85
CA GLU A 192 -1.12 -13.04 -9.16
C GLU A 192 -2.60 -12.72 -9.39
N TYR A 193 -2.86 -11.56 -10.00
CA TYR A 193 -4.22 -11.14 -10.32
C TYR A 193 -4.28 -10.25 -11.55
N ASP A 194 -5.47 -10.18 -12.15
CA ASP A 194 -5.76 -9.25 -13.23
C ASP A 194 -6.40 -7.98 -12.66
N ARG A 195 -5.75 -6.85 -12.88
CA ARG A 195 -6.21 -5.55 -12.39
C ARG A 195 -7.49 -5.12 -13.09
N LYS A 196 -8.51 -4.74 -12.32
CA LYS A 196 -9.75 -4.18 -12.85
C LYS A 196 -9.54 -2.73 -13.32
N VAL A 197 -10.39 -2.30 -14.25
CA VAL A 197 -10.47 -0.90 -14.65
C VAL A 197 -10.99 -0.10 -13.46
N ARG A 198 -10.43 1.10 -13.23
CA ARG A 198 -10.88 2.01 -12.17
C ARG A 198 -12.37 2.30 -12.35
N GLN A 199 -13.14 2.18 -11.26
CA GLN A 199 -14.59 2.39 -11.30
C GLN A 199 -14.94 3.88 -11.28
N ALA A 200 -14.18 4.71 -10.52
CA ALA A 200 -14.40 6.15 -10.39
C ALA A 200 -13.09 6.91 -10.10
N GLY A 201 -13.09 8.21 -10.29
CA GLY A 201 -11.95 9.11 -10.00
C GLY A 201 -10.90 9.24 -11.11
N SER A 202 -9.99 10.21 -10.96
CA SER A 202 -8.89 10.49 -11.90
C SER A 202 -7.55 10.00 -11.38
N THR A 203 -6.62 9.66 -12.29
CA THR A 203 -5.28 9.22 -11.85
C THR A 203 -4.50 10.38 -11.23
N GLY A 204 -4.25 10.33 -9.93
CA GLY A 204 -3.41 11.31 -9.22
C GLY A 204 -1.90 11.18 -9.51
N TYR A 205 -1.48 10.25 -10.37
CA TYR A 205 -0.06 9.98 -10.67
C TYR A 205 0.42 10.78 -11.88
N THR A 206 1.05 11.93 -11.61
CA THR A 206 1.72 12.76 -12.62
C THR A 206 3.16 12.29 -12.84
N TYR A 207 3.75 12.60 -14.01
CA TYR A 207 5.19 12.36 -14.29
C TYR A 207 6.10 12.96 -13.22
N LYS A 208 5.74 14.15 -12.70
CA LYS A 208 6.49 14.82 -11.62
C LYS A 208 6.51 13.98 -10.33
N LYS A 209 5.37 13.36 -9.95
CA LYS A 209 5.28 12.44 -8.80
C LYS A 209 6.10 11.17 -9.04
N MET A 210 6.12 10.63 -10.26
CA MET A 210 6.94 9.45 -10.59
C MET A 210 8.44 9.76 -10.48
N ILE A 211 8.90 10.90 -10.98
CA ILE A 211 10.31 11.32 -10.86
C ILE A 211 10.67 11.52 -9.39
N ARG A 212 9.82 12.16 -8.62
CA ARG A 212 10.05 12.38 -7.18
C ARG A 212 10.17 11.05 -6.43
N LEU A 213 9.25 10.12 -6.65
CA LEU A 213 9.32 8.77 -6.06
C LEU A 213 10.61 8.04 -6.45
N ALA A 214 11.07 8.24 -7.70
CA ALA A 214 12.33 7.69 -8.19
C ALA A 214 13.55 8.27 -7.45
N LEU A 215 13.58 9.58 -7.27
CA LEU A 215 14.64 10.26 -6.52
C LEU A 215 14.62 9.85 -5.05
N ASP A 216 13.46 9.81 -4.42
CA ASP A 216 13.30 9.37 -3.03
C ASP A 216 13.80 7.93 -2.85
N GLY A 217 13.49 7.02 -3.79
CA GLY A 217 14.00 5.65 -3.78
C GLY A 217 15.53 5.58 -3.92
N ILE A 218 16.12 6.39 -4.80
CA ILE A 218 17.58 6.44 -5.01
C ILE A 218 18.28 6.98 -3.76
N THR A 219 17.79 8.08 -3.18
CA THR A 219 18.42 8.71 -2.01
C THR A 219 18.25 7.89 -0.74
N SER A 220 17.15 7.12 -0.62
CA SER A 220 16.91 6.27 0.56
C SER A 220 17.78 5.00 0.59
N PHE A 221 18.17 4.45 -0.59
CA PHE A 221 18.86 3.17 -0.67
C PHE A 221 20.25 3.23 -1.32
N SER A 222 20.76 4.41 -1.67
CA SER A 222 22.05 4.55 -2.31
C SER A 222 22.80 5.79 -1.86
N ASN A 223 24.07 5.59 -1.52
CA ASN A 223 25.03 6.67 -1.30
C ASN A 223 25.60 7.22 -2.62
N PHE A 224 25.10 6.75 -3.79
CA PHE A 224 25.61 7.15 -5.10
C PHE A 224 25.53 8.66 -5.34
N PRO A 225 24.44 9.38 -4.99
CA PRO A 225 24.40 10.84 -5.14
C PRO A 225 25.47 11.58 -4.32
N LEU A 226 25.90 11.02 -3.19
CA LEU A 226 26.93 11.60 -2.33
C LEU A 226 28.35 11.34 -2.84
N LYS A 227 28.53 10.39 -3.74
CA LYS A 227 29.82 10.02 -4.38
C LYS A 227 30.09 10.75 -5.69
N LEU A 228 29.10 11.48 -6.23
CA LEU A 228 29.25 12.36 -7.38
C LEU A 228 29.82 13.70 -6.90
N ARG A 229 31.12 13.67 -6.60
CA ARG A 229 31.99 14.86 -6.45
C ARG A 229 32.99 14.89 -7.58
#